data_b109204d4487f2a227aa62ba4fef570e
#
_entry.id   b109204d4487f2a227aa62ba4fef570e
#
_cell.length_a   1.000
_cell.length_b   1.000
_cell.length_c   1.000
_cell.angle_alpha   90.00
_cell.angle_beta   90.00
_cell.angle_gamma   90.00
#
_symmetry.space_group_name_H-M   'P 1'
#
loop_
_entity.id
_entity.type
_entity.pdbx_description
1 polymer ?
#
loop_
_entity_poly.entity_id
_entity_poly.type
_entity_poly.pdbx_seq_one_letter_code
_entity_poly.pdbx_strand_id
1 'polypeptide(L)'
;MPLPRRFPTIESPSLLARFPFLPQGEEWLKSLLADNNIDLDTLIDGEWVEPIRIRGVHRMLESINLTEGVSSTTRHDIHEPYGQMVEGLGFYYAMLVVCASFDERLVKRWVEGESSRANKLLGDAIDEQTFELVTHTYLSDVRAKVQSVAGVSIHAAKSSTITYEIPMADFIELSPRITGSYWRMVNRPITDGWVTMCATKAETSRQRLARLLKERIRQVLVERCQINMEKMDDEFAAKFADPVGKMVAQLQHSKGQEIKVTAAHEGDWPPCMTSAIADLAQGENVNHAGRRFLANMSRALGLSIDEAASFFVNAPDYNEGTTKYQLSHLYEGEYTPEKCNTLKLHARCPVSQGTVSDSLCDLEWMTHPLKYVRAQQRRRARDTPPEQSLVGPQTTENSQTNGAKGEEEDNDS
;
A
#
# COMPACT_ATOMS: atom_id res chain seq x y z
N MET A 1 36.10 20.71 -14.42
CA MET A 1 34.81 20.06 -14.69
C MET A 1 35.08 18.58 -14.90
N PRO A 2 34.53 17.68 -14.09
CA PRO A 2 34.61 16.23 -14.39
C PRO A 2 33.79 15.99 -15.66
N LEU A 3 34.34 15.21 -16.60
CA LEU A 3 33.64 14.76 -17.80
C LEU A 3 32.35 14.04 -17.39
N PRO A 4 31.22 14.27 -18.08
CA PRO A 4 30.00 13.53 -17.80
C PRO A 4 30.31 12.04 -17.99
N ARG A 5 30.10 11.23 -16.93
CA ARG A 5 30.21 9.77 -17.01
C ARG A 5 29.19 9.33 -18.06
N ARG A 6 29.64 8.73 -19.16
CA ARG A 6 28.75 8.02 -20.09
C ARG A 6 28.26 6.78 -19.35
N PHE A 7 27.04 6.83 -18.86
CA PHE A 7 26.36 5.63 -18.37
C PHE A 7 26.20 4.68 -19.55
N PRO A 8 26.39 3.37 -19.34
CA PRO A 8 26.14 2.40 -20.38
C PRO A 8 24.68 2.51 -20.82
N THR A 9 24.47 2.59 -22.12
CA THR A 9 23.13 2.73 -22.73
C THR A 9 22.41 1.41 -22.63
N ILE A 10 21.21 1.40 -22.03
CA ILE A 10 20.37 0.21 -21.97
C ILE A 10 19.55 0.19 -23.27
N GLU A 11 19.94 -0.65 -24.21
CA GLU A 11 19.30 -0.74 -25.55
C GLU A 11 18.49 -2.02 -25.74
N SER A 12 18.54 -2.96 -24.78
CA SER A 12 17.80 -4.22 -24.90
C SER A 12 16.30 -4.02 -24.76
N PRO A 13 15.47 -4.24 -25.81
CA PRO A 13 14.03 -4.11 -25.71
C PRO A 13 13.39 -5.00 -24.64
N SER A 14 13.94 -6.20 -24.42
CA SER A 14 13.46 -7.11 -23.36
C SER A 14 13.72 -6.54 -21.97
N LEU A 15 14.82 -5.82 -21.76
CA LEU A 15 15.11 -5.15 -20.51
C LEU A 15 14.20 -3.93 -20.32
N LEU A 16 13.98 -3.14 -21.37
CA LEU A 16 13.07 -1.99 -21.33
C LEU A 16 11.61 -2.42 -21.12
N ALA A 17 11.20 -3.58 -21.63
CA ALA A 17 9.88 -4.14 -21.34
C ALA A 17 9.71 -4.53 -19.85
N ARG A 18 10.79 -4.97 -19.18
CA ARG A 18 10.80 -5.24 -17.74
C ARG A 18 10.85 -3.98 -16.90
N PHE A 19 11.64 -2.99 -17.34
CA PHE A 19 11.90 -1.74 -16.63
C PHE A 19 11.57 -0.52 -17.49
N PRO A 20 10.29 -0.33 -17.89
CA PRO A 20 9.91 0.74 -18.84
C PRO A 20 10.05 2.15 -18.25
N PHE A 21 10.33 2.26 -16.97
CA PHE A 21 10.62 3.52 -16.27
C PHE A 21 12.09 3.95 -16.36
N LEU A 22 12.97 3.15 -16.95
CA LEU A 22 14.35 3.56 -17.24
C LEU A 22 14.37 4.81 -18.14
N PRO A 23 15.41 5.66 -18.09
CA PRO A 23 15.50 6.86 -18.92
C PRO A 23 15.31 6.58 -20.41
N GLN A 24 15.89 5.48 -20.92
CA GLN A 24 15.76 5.04 -22.29
C GLN A 24 14.37 4.47 -22.63
N GLY A 25 13.60 4.10 -21.59
CA GLY A 25 12.26 3.53 -21.77
C GLY A 25 11.29 4.48 -22.45
N GLU A 26 11.39 5.78 -22.21
CA GLU A 26 10.50 6.76 -22.82
C GLU A 26 10.69 6.87 -24.33
N GLU A 27 11.93 6.94 -24.82
CA GLU A 27 12.24 6.95 -26.25
C GLU A 27 11.82 5.63 -26.90
N TRP A 28 12.11 4.51 -26.24
CA TRP A 28 11.71 3.20 -26.72
C TRP A 28 10.18 3.06 -26.82
N LEU A 29 9.42 3.53 -25.84
CA LEU A 29 7.96 3.53 -25.88
C LEU A 29 7.42 4.40 -27.02
N LYS A 30 8.04 5.56 -27.28
CA LYS A 30 7.69 6.41 -28.43
C LYS A 30 7.97 5.71 -29.77
N SER A 31 9.10 4.98 -29.87
CA SER A 31 9.38 4.21 -31.07
C SER A 31 8.38 3.06 -31.25
N LEU A 32 7.99 2.35 -30.20
CA LEU A 32 6.96 1.31 -30.28
C LEU A 32 5.63 1.85 -30.81
N LEU A 33 5.21 3.04 -30.37
CA LEU A 33 3.99 3.67 -30.85
C LEU A 33 4.12 4.02 -32.36
N ALA A 34 5.23 4.62 -32.75
CA ALA A 34 5.49 5.03 -34.14
C ALA A 34 5.62 3.82 -35.08
N ASP A 35 6.42 2.82 -34.73
CA ASP A 35 6.71 1.64 -35.53
C ASP A 35 5.46 0.78 -35.80
N ASN A 36 4.51 0.80 -34.87
CA ASN A 36 3.24 0.07 -34.96
C ASN A 36 2.06 0.94 -35.38
N ASN A 37 2.29 2.21 -35.74
CA ASN A 37 1.24 3.19 -36.10
C ASN A 37 0.12 3.27 -35.05
N ILE A 38 0.49 3.27 -33.78
CA ILE A 38 -0.44 3.41 -32.64
C ILE A 38 -0.47 4.89 -32.24
N ASP A 39 -1.52 5.58 -32.64
CA ASP A 39 -1.85 6.89 -32.10
C ASP A 39 -2.67 6.75 -30.81
N LEU A 40 -3.03 7.88 -30.19
CA LEU A 40 -3.76 7.87 -28.95
C LEU A 40 -5.15 7.24 -29.10
N ASP A 41 -5.87 7.56 -30.17
CA ASP A 41 -7.22 7.05 -30.38
C ASP A 41 -7.18 5.54 -30.63
N THR A 42 -6.20 5.05 -31.38
CA THR A 42 -5.93 3.62 -31.51
C THR A 42 -5.62 2.97 -30.15
N LEU A 43 -4.80 3.60 -29.31
CA LEU A 43 -4.45 3.05 -28.01
C LEU A 43 -5.66 2.95 -27.09
N ILE A 44 -6.62 3.88 -27.19
CA ILE A 44 -7.83 3.92 -26.37
C ILE A 44 -8.89 2.93 -26.87
N ASP A 45 -9.19 2.95 -28.17
CA ASP A 45 -10.36 2.27 -28.75
C ASP A 45 -10.01 1.16 -29.76
N GLY A 46 -8.79 1.12 -30.29
CA GLY A 46 -8.39 0.13 -31.29
C GLY A 46 -8.58 -1.32 -30.80
N GLU A 47 -9.28 -2.16 -31.57
CA GLU A 47 -9.54 -3.56 -31.21
C GLU A 47 -8.25 -4.38 -31.09
N TRP A 48 -7.32 -4.23 -32.02
CA TRP A 48 -6.08 -5.02 -32.06
C TRP A 48 -5.08 -4.69 -30.94
N VAL A 49 -5.21 -3.51 -30.30
CA VAL A 49 -4.40 -3.12 -29.12
C VAL A 49 -5.07 -3.44 -27.78
N GLU A 50 -6.22 -4.11 -27.78
CA GLU A 50 -6.90 -4.56 -26.57
C GLU A 50 -5.99 -5.31 -25.58
N PRO A 51 -5.07 -6.20 -26.01
CA PRO A 51 -4.14 -6.86 -25.10
C PRO A 51 -3.24 -5.90 -24.32
N ILE A 52 -2.88 -4.75 -24.91
CA ILE A 52 -2.12 -3.68 -24.24
C ILE A 52 -2.95 -3.06 -23.10
N ARG A 53 -4.22 -2.73 -23.38
CA ARG A 53 -5.15 -2.18 -22.38
C ARG A 53 -5.40 -3.18 -21.25
N ILE A 54 -5.66 -4.43 -21.57
CA ILE A 54 -5.83 -5.50 -20.59
C ILE A 54 -4.59 -5.62 -19.71
N ARG A 55 -3.39 -5.58 -20.29
CA ARG A 55 -2.14 -5.64 -19.53
C ARG A 55 -1.99 -4.43 -18.60
N GLY A 56 -2.32 -3.25 -19.07
CA GLY A 56 -2.30 -2.02 -18.27
C GLY A 56 -3.27 -2.09 -17.10
N VAL A 57 -4.50 -2.55 -17.33
CA VAL A 57 -5.51 -2.77 -16.28
C VAL A 57 -4.99 -3.77 -15.23
N HIS A 58 -4.39 -4.87 -15.64
CA HIS A 58 -3.80 -5.86 -14.72
C HIS A 58 -2.72 -5.24 -13.84
N ARG A 59 -1.83 -4.41 -14.40
CA ARG A 59 -0.77 -3.72 -13.65
C ARG A 59 -1.36 -2.78 -12.59
N MET A 60 -2.42 -2.05 -12.92
CA MET A 60 -3.12 -1.17 -11.98
C MET A 60 -3.82 -1.98 -10.87
N LEU A 61 -4.54 -3.05 -11.21
CA LEU A 61 -5.21 -3.90 -10.23
C LEU A 61 -4.23 -4.56 -9.26
N GLU A 62 -3.11 -5.08 -9.74
CA GLU A 62 -2.04 -5.61 -8.89
C GLU A 62 -1.48 -4.54 -7.93
N SER A 63 -1.39 -3.28 -8.40
CA SER A 63 -0.94 -2.16 -7.59
C SER A 63 -1.98 -1.73 -6.53
N ILE A 64 -3.26 -1.79 -6.85
CA ILE A 64 -4.35 -1.51 -5.91
C ILE A 64 -4.41 -2.61 -4.84
N ASN A 65 -4.28 -3.87 -5.23
CA ASN A 65 -4.38 -5.04 -4.37
C ASN A 65 -3.00 -5.48 -3.80
N LEU A 66 -2.21 -4.54 -3.32
CA LEU A 66 -0.84 -4.78 -2.82
C LEU A 66 -0.75 -5.86 -1.72
N THR A 67 -1.84 -6.16 -1.02
CA THR A 67 -1.91 -7.21 -0.01
C THR A 67 -1.76 -8.62 -0.58
N GLU A 68 -2.14 -8.81 -1.85
CA GLU A 68 -1.98 -10.07 -2.58
C GLU A 68 -0.59 -10.20 -3.21
N GLY A 69 0.18 -9.11 -3.18
CA GLY A 69 1.50 -9.02 -3.76
C GLY A 69 1.47 -8.66 -5.24
N VAL A 70 2.55 -8.02 -5.69
CA VAL A 70 2.75 -7.66 -7.10
C VAL A 70 3.57 -8.76 -7.76
N SER A 71 3.13 -9.24 -8.92
CA SER A 71 3.89 -10.21 -9.70
C SER A 71 5.17 -9.58 -10.26
N SER A 72 6.30 -10.27 -10.13
CA SER A 72 7.56 -9.89 -10.78
C SER A 72 7.69 -10.46 -12.20
N THR A 73 6.83 -11.40 -12.57
CA THR A 73 6.86 -12.03 -13.89
C THR A 73 6.10 -11.20 -14.91
N THR A 74 6.62 -11.13 -16.12
CA THR A 74 5.88 -10.64 -17.28
C THR A 74 4.81 -11.67 -17.65
N ARG A 75 3.65 -11.22 -18.12
CA ARG A 75 2.57 -12.11 -18.57
C ARG A 75 2.75 -12.54 -20.04
N HIS A 76 3.54 -11.79 -20.78
CA HIS A 76 3.88 -12.05 -22.19
C HIS A 76 5.36 -12.34 -22.32
N ASP A 77 5.72 -13.10 -23.34
CA ASP A 77 7.13 -13.41 -23.61
C ASP A 77 7.86 -12.15 -24.10
N ILE A 78 8.71 -11.61 -23.26
CA ILE A 78 9.50 -10.41 -23.56
C ILE A 78 10.68 -10.66 -24.50
N HIS A 79 10.94 -11.89 -24.88
CA HIS A 79 11.94 -12.20 -25.92
C HIS A 79 11.34 -12.06 -27.33
N GLU A 80 10.00 -12.02 -27.43
CA GLU A 80 9.27 -11.79 -28.65
C GLU A 80 8.85 -10.31 -28.80
N PRO A 81 8.94 -9.71 -30.00
CA PRO A 81 8.59 -8.31 -30.23
C PRO A 81 7.16 -7.96 -29.77
N TYR A 82 6.21 -8.86 -30.00
CA TYR A 82 4.83 -8.68 -29.56
C TYR A 82 4.71 -8.59 -28.02
N GLY A 83 5.40 -9.47 -27.31
CA GLY A 83 5.39 -9.46 -25.83
C GLY A 83 6.06 -8.20 -25.28
N GLN A 84 7.14 -7.74 -25.91
CA GLN A 84 7.81 -6.48 -25.57
C GLN A 84 6.85 -5.30 -25.72
N MET A 85 6.13 -5.25 -26.84
CA MET A 85 5.14 -4.20 -27.12
C MET A 85 4.02 -4.20 -26.08
N VAL A 86 3.42 -5.35 -25.79
CA VAL A 86 2.30 -5.45 -24.84
C VAL A 86 2.73 -5.09 -23.42
N GLU A 87 3.89 -5.55 -22.95
CA GLU A 87 4.39 -5.22 -21.60
C GLU A 87 4.80 -3.74 -21.49
N GLY A 88 5.49 -3.18 -22.49
CA GLY A 88 5.93 -1.79 -22.51
C GLY A 88 4.77 -0.81 -22.64
N LEU A 89 3.92 -0.98 -23.66
CA LEU A 89 2.77 -0.10 -23.85
C LEU A 89 1.68 -0.32 -22.80
N GLY A 90 1.57 -1.52 -22.22
CA GLY A 90 0.70 -1.77 -21.08
C GLY A 90 1.09 -0.95 -19.82
N PHE A 91 2.40 -0.77 -19.59
CA PHE A 91 2.88 0.17 -18.55
C PHE A 91 2.50 1.62 -18.89
N TYR A 92 2.73 2.02 -20.15
CA TYR A 92 2.42 3.38 -20.59
C TYR A 92 0.91 3.69 -20.49
N TYR A 93 0.06 2.78 -20.96
CA TYR A 93 -1.39 2.89 -20.82
C TYR A 93 -1.82 3.02 -19.36
N ALA A 94 -1.29 2.17 -18.48
CA ALA A 94 -1.59 2.25 -17.05
C ALA A 94 -1.20 3.62 -16.46
N MET A 95 -0.04 4.15 -16.84
CA MET A 95 0.42 5.48 -16.42
C MET A 95 -0.54 6.58 -16.91
N LEU A 96 -1.00 6.53 -18.16
CA LEU A 96 -1.95 7.51 -18.70
C LEU A 96 -3.28 7.48 -17.95
N VAL A 97 -3.86 6.29 -17.70
CA VAL A 97 -5.11 6.14 -16.93
C VAL A 97 -4.96 6.68 -15.52
N VAL A 98 -3.85 6.36 -14.85
CA VAL A 98 -3.56 6.82 -13.49
C VAL A 98 -3.41 8.35 -13.45
N CYS A 99 -2.71 8.96 -14.40
CA CYS A 99 -2.56 10.41 -14.49
C CYS A 99 -3.89 11.09 -14.83
N ALA A 100 -4.70 10.52 -15.75
CA ALA A 100 -6.01 11.05 -16.14
C ALA A 100 -7.03 11.04 -14.98
N SER A 101 -6.78 10.26 -13.94
CA SER A 101 -7.65 10.27 -12.75
C SER A 101 -7.52 11.52 -11.89
N PHE A 102 -6.41 12.24 -11.96
CA PHE A 102 -6.02 13.32 -11.04
C PHE A 102 -6.17 12.94 -9.55
N ASP A 103 -6.29 11.64 -9.23
CA ASP A 103 -6.38 11.13 -7.86
C ASP A 103 -4.98 10.74 -7.35
N GLU A 104 -4.42 11.57 -6.47
CA GLU A 104 -3.11 11.31 -5.86
C GLU A 104 -3.01 9.94 -5.17
N ARG A 105 -4.13 9.40 -4.69
CA ARG A 105 -4.15 8.10 -4.01
C ARG A 105 -3.94 6.98 -5.00
N LEU A 106 -4.58 7.07 -6.19
CA LEU A 106 -4.38 6.11 -7.26
C LEU A 106 -2.96 6.18 -7.79
N VAL A 107 -2.41 7.39 -7.98
CA VAL A 107 -1.00 7.62 -8.34
C VAL A 107 -0.07 6.97 -7.32
N LYS A 108 -0.25 7.25 -6.02
CA LYS A 108 0.59 6.69 -4.95
C LYS A 108 0.53 5.15 -4.91
N ARG A 109 -0.64 4.57 -5.14
CA ARG A 109 -0.82 3.10 -5.19
C ARG A 109 -0.12 2.48 -6.39
N TRP A 110 -0.32 3.05 -7.57
CA TRP A 110 0.32 2.55 -8.79
C TRP A 110 1.84 2.63 -8.71
N VAL A 111 2.38 3.78 -8.29
CA VAL A 111 3.81 3.98 -8.10
C VAL A 111 4.40 3.00 -7.08
N GLU A 112 3.70 2.74 -5.96
CA GLU A 112 4.12 1.74 -4.97
C GLU A 112 4.12 0.33 -5.56
N GLY A 113 3.13 -0.02 -6.37
CA GLY A 113 3.07 -1.30 -7.07
C GLY A 113 4.22 -1.50 -8.05
N GLU A 114 4.44 -0.54 -8.94
CA GLU A 114 5.51 -0.62 -9.94
C GLU A 114 6.91 -0.62 -9.32
N SER A 115 7.15 0.22 -8.31
CA SER A 115 8.43 0.20 -7.59
C SER A 115 8.64 -1.11 -6.78
N SER A 116 7.56 -1.72 -6.27
CA SER A 116 7.62 -3.02 -5.61
C SER A 116 7.93 -4.15 -6.61
N ARG A 117 7.37 -4.09 -7.82
CA ARG A 117 7.68 -5.00 -8.92
C ARG A 117 9.16 -4.91 -9.28
N ALA A 118 9.67 -3.69 -9.44
CA ALA A 118 11.08 -3.43 -9.71
C ALA A 118 11.99 -3.99 -8.61
N ASN A 119 11.64 -3.81 -7.34
CA ASN A 119 12.39 -4.35 -6.22
C ASN A 119 12.51 -5.88 -6.28
N LYS A 120 11.42 -6.59 -6.58
CA LYS A 120 11.45 -8.05 -6.73
C LYS A 120 12.32 -8.49 -7.90
N LEU A 121 12.19 -7.83 -9.06
CA LEU A 121 13.02 -8.12 -10.24
C LEU A 121 14.51 -7.91 -9.95
N LEU A 122 14.88 -6.78 -9.35
CA LEU A 122 16.24 -6.44 -9.00
C LEU A 122 16.82 -7.37 -7.93
N GLY A 123 16.00 -7.82 -6.99
CA GLY A 123 16.44 -8.70 -5.92
C GLY A 123 16.92 -10.06 -6.39
N ASP A 124 16.17 -10.71 -7.28
CA ASP A 124 16.37 -12.14 -7.55
C ASP A 124 16.25 -12.55 -9.02
N ALA A 125 15.59 -11.74 -9.88
CA ALA A 125 15.11 -12.22 -11.17
C ALA A 125 15.96 -11.81 -12.38
N ILE A 126 17.04 -11.06 -12.22
CA ILE A 126 17.92 -10.62 -13.29
C ILE A 126 19.36 -11.01 -13.03
N ASP A 127 20.17 -11.10 -14.08
CA ASP A 127 21.59 -11.36 -13.99
C ASP A 127 22.35 -10.19 -13.33
N GLU A 128 23.57 -10.45 -12.91
CA GLU A 128 24.38 -9.49 -12.16
C GLU A 128 24.74 -8.26 -13.00
N GLN A 129 25.06 -8.47 -14.27
CA GLN A 129 25.43 -7.38 -15.18
C GLN A 129 24.26 -6.42 -15.39
N THR A 130 23.06 -6.95 -15.58
CA THR A 130 21.81 -6.15 -15.69
C THR A 130 21.53 -5.40 -14.37
N PHE A 131 21.74 -6.05 -13.23
CA PHE A 131 21.57 -5.42 -11.93
C PHE A 131 22.52 -4.23 -11.74
N GLU A 132 23.80 -4.40 -12.03
CA GLU A 132 24.79 -3.32 -11.96
C GLU A 132 24.43 -2.17 -12.90
N LEU A 133 24.01 -2.47 -14.13
CA LEU A 133 23.61 -1.48 -15.12
C LEU A 133 22.42 -0.61 -14.64
N VAL A 134 21.37 -1.25 -14.12
CA VAL A 134 20.20 -0.54 -13.55
C VAL A 134 20.62 0.27 -12.33
N THR A 135 21.49 -0.27 -11.48
CA THR A 135 21.98 0.41 -10.28
C THR A 135 22.75 1.68 -10.63
N HIS A 136 23.67 1.61 -11.60
CA HIS A 136 24.41 2.78 -12.08
C HIS A 136 23.53 3.84 -12.75
N THR A 137 22.35 3.47 -13.24
CA THR A 137 21.39 4.43 -13.78
C THR A 137 20.76 5.31 -12.69
N TYR A 138 20.57 4.76 -11.49
CA TYR A 138 19.79 5.39 -10.43
C TYR A 138 20.60 5.90 -9.24
N LEU A 139 21.82 5.43 -9.05
CA LEU A 139 22.73 5.89 -8.00
C LEU A 139 23.92 6.64 -8.59
N SER A 140 24.49 7.53 -7.82
CA SER A 140 25.66 8.31 -8.25
C SER A 140 26.87 7.42 -8.49
N ASP A 141 27.01 6.33 -7.74
CA ASP A 141 28.03 5.30 -7.92
C ASP A 141 27.64 4.01 -7.17
N VAL A 142 28.29 2.88 -7.48
CA VAL A 142 28.18 1.62 -6.76
C VAL A 142 29.48 0.84 -6.88
N ARG A 143 29.83 0.11 -5.82
CA ARG A 143 30.99 -0.79 -5.79
C ARG A 143 30.56 -2.18 -5.38
N ALA A 144 30.97 -3.19 -6.15
CA ALA A 144 30.79 -4.57 -5.82
C ALA A 144 32.11 -5.12 -5.22
N LYS A 145 32.07 -5.65 -4.01
CA LYS A 145 33.19 -6.34 -3.37
C LYS A 145 32.91 -7.84 -3.32
N VAL A 146 33.74 -8.61 -3.98
CA VAL A 146 33.68 -10.07 -3.91
C VAL A 146 34.42 -10.51 -2.65
N GLN A 147 33.72 -11.07 -1.67
CA GLN A 147 34.35 -11.71 -0.52
C GLN A 147 34.76 -13.13 -0.91
N SER A 148 36.05 -13.34 -1.10
CA SER A 148 36.59 -14.69 -1.17
C SER A 148 36.56 -15.30 0.24
N VAL A 149 35.79 -16.34 0.45
CA VAL A 149 35.83 -17.12 1.69
C VAL A 149 37.14 -17.91 1.67
N ALA A 150 38.16 -17.38 2.33
CA ALA A 150 39.42 -18.08 2.50
C ALA A 150 39.18 -19.37 3.33
N GLY A 151 39.50 -20.52 2.74
CA GLY A 151 39.50 -21.81 3.45
C GLY A 151 38.50 -22.86 3.02
N VAL A 152 37.75 -22.66 1.93
CA VAL A 152 36.83 -23.66 1.41
C VAL A 152 37.38 -24.31 0.15
N SER A 153 37.34 -25.65 0.11
CA SER A 153 37.79 -26.54 -0.97
C SER A 153 37.33 -26.06 -2.35
N ILE A 154 38.12 -26.28 -3.38
CA ILE A 154 37.91 -25.90 -4.80
C ILE A 154 36.53 -26.30 -5.35
N HIS A 155 35.85 -27.28 -4.74
CA HIS A 155 34.49 -27.67 -5.10
C HIS A 155 33.34 -26.79 -4.48
N ALA A 156 33.69 -25.95 -3.49
CA ALA A 156 32.74 -25.03 -2.84
C ALA A 156 32.88 -23.56 -3.31
N ALA A 157 33.75 -23.29 -4.29
CA ALA A 157 34.03 -21.95 -4.82
C ALA A 157 32.86 -21.32 -5.64
N LYS A 158 31.65 -21.91 -5.63
CA LYS A 158 30.46 -21.36 -6.29
C LYS A 158 29.67 -20.36 -5.45
N SER A 159 30.12 -20.00 -4.26
CA SER A 159 29.44 -19.01 -3.41
C SER A 159 30.38 -17.84 -3.06
N SER A 160 30.81 -17.08 -4.05
CA SER A 160 31.34 -15.75 -3.81
C SER A 160 30.18 -14.83 -3.41
N THR A 161 30.13 -14.42 -2.15
CA THR A 161 29.10 -13.48 -1.70
C THR A 161 29.51 -12.08 -2.12
N ILE A 162 28.79 -11.50 -3.07
CA ILE A 162 28.97 -10.11 -3.50
C ILE A 162 28.40 -9.20 -2.43
N THR A 163 29.17 -8.23 -1.98
CA THR A 163 28.74 -7.16 -1.07
C THR A 163 28.82 -5.84 -1.81
N TYR A 164 27.72 -5.08 -1.81
CA TYR A 164 27.63 -3.78 -2.45
C TYR A 164 27.95 -2.65 -1.47
N GLU A 165 28.57 -1.61 -1.97
CA GLU A 165 28.78 -0.34 -1.29
C GLU A 165 28.26 0.80 -2.16
N ILE A 166 27.62 1.77 -1.53
CA ILE A 166 27.05 2.96 -2.19
C ILE A 166 27.56 4.23 -1.50
N PRO A 167 27.59 5.37 -2.18
CA PRO A 167 27.91 6.64 -1.58
C PRO A 167 26.95 6.98 -0.42
N MET A 168 27.51 7.54 0.64
CA MET A 168 26.75 7.96 1.81
C MET A 168 25.63 8.94 1.48
N ALA A 169 25.84 9.82 0.48
CA ALA A 169 24.83 10.77 0.01
C ALA A 169 23.56 10.06 -0.51
N ASP A 170 23.73 9.04 -1.37
CA ASP A 170 22.60 8.25 -1.89
C ASP A 170 21.85 7.51 -0.76
N PHE A 171 22.60 6.98 0.22
CA PHE A 171 21.98 6.32 1.37
C PHE A 171 21.17 7.31 2.23
N ILE A 172 21.70 8.49 2.52
CA ILE A 172 21.02 9.54 3.30
C ILE A 172 19.75 9.99 2.59
N GLU A 173 19.79 10.15 1.28
CA GLU A 173 18.63 10.59 0.50
C GLU A 173 17.51 9.55 0.48
N LEU A 174 17.83 8.26 0.33
CA LEU A 174 16.86 7.21 0.03
C LEU A 174 16.36 6.46 1.27
N SER A 175 17.20 6.30 2.31
CA SER A 175 16.88 5.49 3.48
C SER A 175 15.78 6.04 4.41
N PRO A 176 15.47 7.34 4.52
CA PRO A 176 14.54 7.87 5.53
C PRO A 176 13.12 7.30 5.45
N ARG A 177 12.70 6.87 4.26
CA ARG A 177 11.36 6.27 4.06
C ARG A 177 11.31 4.78 4.36
N ILE A 178 12.45 4.13 4.55
CA ILE A 178 12.53 2.70 4.79
C ILE A 178 12.51 2.45 6.30
N THR A 179 11.54 1.70 6.77
CA THR A 179 11.40 1.38 8.19
C THR A 179 12.34 0.26 8.62
N GLY A 180 12.80 0.33 9.86
CA GLY A 180 13.63 -0.70 10.48
C GLY A 180 15.01 -0.20 10.91
N SER A 181 15.58 -0.87 11.92
CA SER A 181 16.88 -0.51 12.49
C SER A 181 18.04 -0.61 11.49
N TYR A 182 17.92 -1.50 10.52
CA TYR A 182 18.92 -1.67 9.46
C TYR A 182 19.18 -0.36 8.70
N TRP A 183 18.14 0.42 8.42
CA TRP A 183 18.19 1.62 7.57
C TRP A 183 18.64 2.88 8.31
N ARG A 184 18.93 2.77 9.60
CA ARG A 184 19.49 3.87 10.37
C ARG A 184 21.00 3.97 10.09
N MET A 185 21.49 5.17 9.77
CA MET A 185 22.89 5.43 9.45
C MET A 185 23.84 4.91 10.52
N VAL A 186 23.50 5.10 11.81
CA VAL A 186 24.31 4.65 12.96
C VAL A 186 24.52 3.14 13.01
N ASN A 187 23.73 2.36 12.29
CA ASN A 187 23.82 0.91 12.25
C ASN A 187 24.52 0.39 10.98
N ARG A 188 25.10 1.29 10.18
CA ARG A 188 25.77 0.90 8.92
C ARG A 188 27.26 1.07 9.03
N PRO A 189 28.06 0.09 8.51
CA PRO A 189 29.47 0.29 8.31
C PRO A 189 29.70 1.38 7.25
N ILE A 190 30.51 2.37 7.59
CA ILE A 190 30.87 3.47 6.71
C ILE A 190 32.39 3.52 6.64
N THR A 191 32.92 3.54 5.43
CA THR A 191 34.36 3.65 5.17
C THR A 191 34.57 4.62 4.02
N ASP A 192 35.33 5.67 4.26
CA ASP A 192 35.69 6.69 3.24
C ASP A 192 34.47 7.26 2.46
N GLY A 193 33.37 7.50 3.18
CA GLY A 193 32.14 8.04 2.56
C GLY A 193 31.26 7.00 1.84
N TRP A 194 31.59 5.71 1.99
CA TRP A 194 30.83 4.60 1.42
C TRP A 194 30.08 3.83 2.50
N VAL A 195 28.82 3.52 2.24
CA VAL A 195 27.97 2.73 3.12
C VAL A 195 27.90 1.29 2.59
N THR A 196 28.25 0.33 3.44
CA THR A 196 28.20 -1.09 3.08
C THR A 196 26.78 -1.65 3.25
N MET A 197 26.26 -2.25 2.19
CA MET A 197 24.96 -2.93 2.17
C MET A 197 25.12 -4.37 2.66
N CYS A 198 25.30 -4.53 3.99
CA CYS A 198 25.56 -5.83 4.60
C CYS A 198 24.40 -6.81 4.39
N ALA A 199 24.72 -8.04 4.03
CA ALA A 199 23.77 -9.14 4.05
C ALA A 199 23.34 -9.48 5.50
N THR A 200 22.17 -10.06 5.64
CA THR A 200 21.65 -10.62 6.89
C THR A 200 21.26 -12.09 6.66
N LYS A 201 20.79 -12.79 7.71
CA LYS A 201 20.28 -14.15 7.55
C LYS A 201 19.06 -14.24 6.62
N ALA A 202 18.29 -13.14 6.53
CA ALA A 202 17.05 -13.08 5.77
C ALA A 202 17.19 -12.47 4.36
N GLU A 203 18.21 -11.60 4.15
CA GLU A 203 18.37 -10.86 2.90
C GLU A 203 19.83 -10.71 2.51
N THR A 204 20.08 -10.84 1.21
CA THR A 204 21.39 -10.63 0.61
C THR A 204 21.73 -9.14 0.49
N SER A 205 23.01 -8.82 0.27
CA SER A 205 23.44 -7.44 -0.02
C SER A 205 22.73 -6.86 -1.25
N ARG A 206 22.52 -7.67 -2.28
CA ARG A 206 21.77 -7.33 -3.49
C ARG A 206 20.31 -6.97 -3.18
N GLN A 207 19.60 -7.79 -2.41
CA GLN A 207 18.20 -7.53 -2.01
C GLN A 207 18.09 -6.24 -1.19
N ARG A 208 19.08 -5.97 -0.33
CA ARG A 208 19.15 -4.71 0.42
C ARG A 208 19.33 -3.51 -0.51
N LEU A 209 20.23 -3.63 -1.48
CA LEU A 209 20.44 -2.57 -2.47
C LEU A 209 19.19 -2.39 -3.35
N ALA A 210 18.56 -3.46 -3.81
CA ALA A 210 17.31 -3.42 -4.55
C ALA A 210 16.19 -2.70 -3.75
N ARG A 211 16.13 -2.92 -2.43
CA ARG A 211 15.18 -2.23 -1.56
C ARG A 211 15.41 -0.72 -1.50
N LEU A 212 16.66 -0.28 -1.54
CA LEU A 212 17.00 1.14 -1.61
C LEU A 212 16.66 1.73 -2.98
N LEU A 213 17.00 1.01 -4.07
CA LEU A 213 16.66 1.40 -5.44
C LEU A 213 15.15 1.55 -5.65
N LYS A 214 14.33 0.75 -4.97
CA LYS A 214 12.87 0.92 -4.96
C LYS A 214 12.47 2.35 -4.62
N GLU A 215 13.10 2.98 -3.64
CA GLU A 215 12.75 4.35 -3.25
C GLU A 215 13.14 5.36 -4.33
N ARG A 216 14.28 5.17 -5.01
CA ARG A 216 14.66 6.02 -6.15
C ARG A 216 13.70 5.85 -7.32
N ILE A 217 13.38 4.62 -7.68
CA ILE A 217 12.41 4.32 -8.76
C ILE A 217 11.05 4.93 -8.43
N ARG A 218 10.63 4.84 -7.16
CA ARG A 218 9.39 5.46 -6.69
C ARG A 218 9.40 6.99 -6.88
N GLN A 219 10.51 7.66 -6.56
CA GLN A 219 10.67 9.11 -6.77
C GLN A 219 10.54 9.47 -8.24
N VAL A 220 11.25 8.74 -9.12
CA VAL A 220 11.21 8.95 -10.58
C VAL A 220 9.79 8.76 -11.13
N LEU A 221 9.07 7.74 -10.67
CA LEU A 221 7.70 7.49 -11.11
C LEU A 221 6.72 8.56 -10.63
N VAL A 222 6.87 9.05 -9.39
CA VAL A 222 6.06 10.17 -8.89
C VAL A 222 6.28 11.43 -9.72
N GLU A 223 7.54 11.80 -9.95
CA GLU A 223 7.89 12.96 -10.75
C GLU A 223 7.33 12.86 -12.19
N ARG A 224 7.47 11.68 -12.81
CA ARG A 224 6.92 11.43 -14.15
C ARG A 224 5.40 11.57 -14.18
N CYS A 225 4.69 11.04 -13.18
CA CYS A 225 3.24 11.22 -13.08
C CYS A 225 2.87 12.69 -12.91
N GLN A 226 3.57 13.44 -12.08
CA GLN A 226 3.33 14.87 -11.88
C GLN A 226 3.49 15.65 -13.18
N ILE A 227 4.60 15.45 -13.90
CA ILE A 227 4.84 16.08 -15.20
C ILE A 227 3.75 15.75 -16.22
N ASN A 228 3.29 14.48 -16.24
CA ASN A 228 2.23 14.09 -17.17
C ASN A 228 0.88 14.69 -16.79
N MET A 229 0.54 14.76 -15.50
CA MET A 229 -0.69 15.40 -15.02
C MET A 229 -0.72 16.90 -15.33
N GLU A 230 0.41 17.60 -15.20
CA GLU A 230 0.54 19.02 -15.55
C GLU A 230 0.35 19.30 -17.04
N LYS A 231 0.69 18.34 -17.90
CA LYS A 231 0.55 18.45 -19.37
C LYS A 231 -0.79 17.97 -19.90
N MET A 232 -1.57 17.30 -19.07
CA MET A 232 -2.83 16.68 -19.46
C MET A 232 -3.96 17.69 -19.30
N ASP A 233 -4.68 17.97 -20.38
CA ASP A 233 -5.89 18.77 -20.33
C ASP A 233 -7.15 17.92 -20.07
N ASP A 234 -8.25 18.58 -19.77
CA ASP A 234 -9.52 17.92 -19.44
C ASP A 234 -10.08 17.10 -20.61
N GLU A 235 -9.88 17.54 -21.85
CA GLU A 235 -10.35 16.83 -23.05
C GLU A 235 -9.61 15.51 -23.24
N PHE A 236 -8.30 15.55 -23.06
CA PHE A 236 -7.48 14.35 -23.09
C PHE A 236 -7.83 13.38 -21.96
N ALA A 237 -7.97 13.89 -20.73
CA ALA A 237 -8.33 13.09 -19.55
C ALA A 237 -9.70 12.43 -19.71
N ALA A 238 -10.67 13.13 -20.32
CA ALA A 238 -12.02 12.61 -20.55
C ALA A 238 -12.03 11.33 -21.42
N LYS A 239 -11.06 11.16 -22.32
CA LYS A 239 -10.92 9.93 -23.12
C LYS A 239 -10.66 8.69 -22.28
N PHE A 240 -10.16 8.84 -21.04
CA PHE A 240 -9.89 7.75 -20.10
C PHE A 240 -10.97 7.61 -19.01
N ALA A 241 -12.12 8.27 -19.15
CA ALA A 241 -13.15 8.30 -18.09
C ALA A 241 -13.62 6.90 -17.65
N ASP A 242 -13.84 5.97 -18.58
CA ASP A 242 -14.27 4.59 -18.27
C ASP A 242 -13.21 3.78 -17.48
N PRO A 243 -11.97 3.64 -17.96
CA PRO A 243 -10.95 2.92 -17.19
C PRO A 243 -10.62 3.63 -15.86
N VAL A 244 -10.63 4.95 -15.79
CA VAL A 244 -10.44 5.71 -14.54
C VAL A 244 -11.57 5.39 -13.56
N GLY A 245 -12.83 5.44 -13.98
CA GLY A 245 -13.98 5.11 -13.14
C GLY A 245 -13.89 3.71 -12.54
N LYS A 246 -13.48 2.72 -13.33
CA LYS A 246 -13.27 1.34 -12.89
C LYS A 246 -12.15 1.25 -11.83
N MET A 247 -11.04 1.94 -12.02
CA MET A 247 -9.90 1.90 -11.10
C MET A 247 -10.20 2.65 -9.79
N VAL A 248 -10.87 3.79 -9.85
CA VAL A 248 -11.30 4.53 -8.65
C VAL A 248 -12.31 3.73 -7.85
N ALA A 249 -13.28 3.08 -8.50
CA ALA A 249 -14.22 2.19 -7.84
C ALA A 249 -13.50 1.01 -7.16
N GLN A 250 -12.53 0.39 -7.82
CA GLN A 250 -11.72 -0.70 -7.26
C GLN A 250 -10.86 -0.21 -6.07
N LEU A 251 -10.31 1.00 -6.16
CA LEU A 251 -9.57 1.61 -5.06
C LEU A 251 -10.47 1.86 -3.85
N GLN A 252 -11.71 2.29 -4.06
CA GLN A 252 -12.72 2.45 -3.01
C GLN A 252 -13.13 1.10 -2.43
N HIS A 253 -13.30 0.06 -3.25
CA HIS A 253 -13.57 -1.31 -2.79
C HIS A 253 -12.41 -1.91 -1.99
N SER A 254 -11.17 -1.68 -2.39
CA SER A 254 -10.00 -2.09 -1.61
C SER A 254 -9.93 -1.37 -0.26
N LYS A 255 -10.45 -0.12 -0.19
CA LYS A 255 -10.75 0.58 1.07
C LYS A 255 -11.96 -0.02 1.80
N GLY A 256 -12.89 -0.64 1.12
CA GLY A 256 -14.07 -1.30 1.69
C GLY A 256 -13.77 -2.52 2.55
N GLN A 257 -12.52 -3.00 2.55
CA GLN A 257 -11.92 -3.72 3.68
C GLN A 257 -11.38 -2.76 4.77
N GLU A 258 -11.64 -1.45 4.70
CA GLU A 258 -11.68 -0.66 5.92
C GLU A 258 -12.61 -1.40 6.86
N ILE A 259 -12.02 -1.75 8.00
CA ILE A 259 -12.75 -2.39 9.07
C ILE A 259 -13.82 -1.36 9.46
N LYS A 260 -14.99 -1.40 8.82
CA LYS A 260 -16.15 -0.65 9.28
C LYS A 260 -16.50 -1.22 10.63
N VAL A 261 -16.03 -0.55 11.65
CA VAL A 261 -16.42 -0.78 13.01
C VAL A 261 -17.68 0.05 13.18
N THR A 262 -18.82 -0.58 13.25
CA THR A 262 -20.03 0.05 13.78
C THR A 262 -19.70 0.57 15.16
N ALA A 263 -20.28 1.70 15.59
CA ALA A 263 -20.02 2.37 16.85
C ALA A 263 -19.67 1.35 17.94
N ALA A 264 -18.39 1.32 18.34
CA ALA A 264 -17.88 0.28 19.19
C ALA A 264 -18.23 0.61 20.63
N HIS A 265 -18.81 -0.33 21.33
CA HIS A 265 -18.91 -0.28 22.78
C HIS A 265 -17.51 -0.20 23.40
N GLU A 266 -17.37 0.47 24.55
CA GLU A 266 -16.10 0.53 25.29
C GLU A 266 -15.51 -0.86 25.57
N GLY A 267 -16.36 -1.88 25.79
CA GLY A 267 -15.94 -3.27 25.97
C GLY A 267 -15.31 -3.92 24.75
N ASP A 268 -15.40 -3.30 23.56
CA ASP A 268 -14.77 -3.78 22.35
C ASP A 268 -13.40 -3.14 22.10
N TRP A 269 -13.00 -2.17 22.90
CA TRP A 269 -11.77 -1.42 22.69
C TRP A 269 -10.52 -2.27 22.98
N PRO A 270 -9.46 -2.16 22.15
CA PRO A 270 -8.25 -2.94 22.36
C PRO A 270 -7.46 -2.46 23.58
N PRO A 271 -6.68 -3.34 24.23
CA PRO A 271 -5.89 -2.99 25.42
C PRO A 271 -4.97 -1.79 25.25
N CYS A 272 -4.42 -1.57 24.04
CA CYS A 272 -3.58 -0.41 23.74
C CYS A 272 -4.36 0.93 23.79
N MET A 273 -5.64 0.93 23.47
CA MET A 273 -6.50 2.11 23.57
C MET A 273 -6.94 2.36 25.02
N THR A 274 -7.45 1.33 25.69
CA THR A 274 -7.90 1.44 27.06
C THR A 274 -6.77 1.81 28.03
N SER A 275 -5.55 1.28 27.82
CA SER A 275 -4.36 1.67 28.58
C SER A 275 -4.00 3.14 28.36
N ALA A 276 -4.00 3.63 27.12
CA ALA A 276 -3.70 5.03 26.85
C ALA A 276 -4.72 5.99 27.47
N ILE A 277 -6.00 5.62 27.48
CA ILE A 277 -7.06 6.39 28.14
C ILE A 277 -6.88 6.36 29.65
N ALA A 278 -6.54 5.20 30.22
CA ALA A 278 -6.29 5.07 31.66
C ALA A 278 -5.08 5.89 32.13
N ASP A 279 -3.97 5.88 31.35
CA ASP A 279 -2.79 6.70 31.63
C ASP A 279 -3.16 8.20 31.66
N LEU A 280 -3.92 8.67 30.65
CA LEU A 280 -4.38 10.06 30.60
C LEU A 280 -5.33 10.40 31.75
N ALA A 281 -6.27 9.50 32.08
CA ALA A 281 -7.22 9.71 33.17
C ALA A 281 -6.52 9.86 34.55
N GLN A 282 -5.36 9.19 34.72
CA GLN A 282 -4.51 9.30 35.92
C GLN A 282 -3.57 10.52 35.88
N GLY A 283 -3.63 11.33 34.83
CA GLY A 283 -2.76 12.49 34.66
C GLY A 283 -1.34 12.14 34.23
N GLU A 284 -1.13 10.93 33.69
CA GLU A 284 0.17 10.53 33.16
C GLU A 284 0.42 11.13 31.78
N ASN A 285 1.69 11.37 31.49
CA ASN A 285 2.06 11.93 30.20
C ASN A 285 2.16 10.84 29.12
N VAL A 286 1.13 10.75 28.28
CA VAL A 286 1.15 9.89 27.10
C VAL A 286 1.97 10.56 25.99
N ASN A 287 2.96 9.86 25.45
CA ASN A 287 3.84 10.39 24.41
C ASN A 287 3.06 10.74 23.13
N HIS A 288 3.67 11.56 22.25
CA HIS A 288 3.03 12.04 21.02
C HIS A 288 2.49 10.87 20.13
N ALA A 289 3.21 9.76 20.04
CA ALA A 289 2.76 8.61 19.26
C ALA A 289 1.48 7.97 19.84
N GLY A 290 1.38 7.89 21.18
CA GLY A 290 0.18 7.39 21.87
C GLY A 290 -1.01 8.32 21.71
N ARG A 291 -0.80 9.64 21.80
CA ARG A 291 -1.88 10.64 21.59
C ARG A 291 -2.40 10.61 20.15
N ARG A 292 -1.50 10.53 19.17
CA ARG A 292 -1.87 10.39 17.74
C ARG A 292 -2.61 9.08 17.49
N PHE A 293 -2.13 7.98 18.05
CA PHE A 293 -2.81 6.68 17.97
C PHE A 293 -4.23 6.76 18.55
N LEU A 294 -4.40 7.36 19.74
CA LEU A 294 -5.71 7.49 20.38
C LEU A 294 -6.67 8.33 19.54
N ALA A 295 -6.22 9.45 18.97
CA ALA A 295 -7.01 10.28 18.06
C ALA A 295 -7.46 9.52 16.81
N ASN A 296 -6.53 8.80 16.16
CA ASN A 296 -6.84 8.02 14.96
C ASN A 296 -7.77 6.83 15.26
N MET A 297 -7.63 6.18 16.41
CA MET A 297 -8.54 5.14 16.87
C MET A 297 -9.94 5.69 17.14
N SER A 298 -10.04 6.80 17.87
CA SER A 298 -11.33 7.46 18.17
C SER A 298 -12.09 7.78 16.88
N ARG A 299 -11.41 8.36 15.89
CA ARG A 299 -12.00 8.61 14.57
C ARG A 299 -12.46 7.32 13.90
N ALA A 300 -11.61 6.30 13.88
CA ALA A 300 -11.91 5.02 13.23
C ALA A 300 -13.07 4.27 13.88
N LEU A 301 -13.33 4.53 15.17
CA LEU A 301 -14.46 4.02 15.92
C LEU A 301 -15.73 4.88 15.80
N GLY A 302 -15.65 6.01 15.07
CA GLY A 302 -16.78 6.91 14.86
C GLY A 302 -17.07 7.86 16.02
N LEU A 303 -16.13 8.02 16.96
CA LEU A 303 -16.27 9.00 18.04
C LEU A 303 -16.16 10.43 17.48
N SER A 304 -16.94 11.33 18.01
CA SER A 304 -16.85 12.76 17.71
C SER A 304 -15.54 13.38 18.24
N ILE A 305 -15.19 14.56 17.75
CA ILE A 305 -14.02 15.30 18.25
C ILE A 305 -14.17 15.62 19.74
N ASP A 306 -15.38 15.93 20.20
CA ASP A 306 -15.65 16.23 21.62
C ASP A 306 -15.49 15.00 22.52
N GLU A 307 -16.01 13.84 22.08
CA GLU A 307 -15.81 12.57 22.78
C GLU A 307 -14.33 12.19 22.84
N ALA A 308 -13.60 12.33 21.73
CA ALA A 308 -12.16 12.08 21.70
C ALA A 308 -11.38 13.08 22.59
N ALA A 309 -11.77 14.35 22.61
CA ALA A 309 -11.14 15.38 23.43
C ALA A 309 -11.32 15.10 24.93
N SER A 310 -12.43 14.48 25.32
CA SER A 310 -12.69 14.13 26.72
C SER A 310 -11.64 13.20 27.33
N PHE A 311 -11.00 12.35 26.53
CA PHE A 311 -9.91 11.48 27.01
C PHE A 311 -8.67 12.25 27.44
N PHE A 312 -8.46 13.46 26.95
CA PHE A 312 -7.28 14.28 27.21
C PHE A 312 -7.43 15.27 28.36
N VAL A 313 -8.63 15.41 28.94
CA VAL A 313 -8.95 16.44 29.94
C VAL A 313 -7.99 16.43 31.14
N ASN A 314 -7.55 15.26 31.58
CA ASN A 314 -6.63 15.09 32.69
C ASN A 314 -5.14 15.08 32.28
N ALA A 315 -4.81 15.24 30.98
CA ALA A 315 -3.43 15.31 30.56
C ALA A 315 -2.73 16.52 31.19
N PRO A 316 -1.45 16.39 31.63
CA PRO A 316 -0.74 17.46 32.35
C PRO A 316 -0.63 18.78 31.58
N ASP A 317 -0.68 18.71 30.25
CA ASP A 317 -0.55 19.82 29.30
C ASP A 317 -1.85 20.09 28.55
N TYR A 318 -3.00 19.68 29.11
CA TYR A 318 -4.30 19.84 28.46
C TYR A 318 -4.63 21.31 28.23
N ASN A 319 -4.99 21.61 26.98
CA ASN A 319 -5.61 22.87 26.57
C ASN A 319 -6.73 22.53 25.59
N GLU A 320 -7.95 22.84 25.91
CA GLU A 320 -9.13 22.45 25.12
C GLU A 320 -9.03 22.92 23.66
N GLY A 321 -8.68 24.20 23.43
CA GLY A 321 -8.58 24.75 22.07
C GLY A 321 -7.49 24.07 21.25
N THR A 322 -6.31 23.87 21.85
CA THR A 322 -5.19 23.18 21.18
C THR A 322 -5.52 21.71 20.91
N THR A 323 -6.14 21.02 21.88
CA THR A 323 -6.51 19.60 21.74
C THR A 323 -7.55 19.41 20.64
N LYS A 324 -8.63 20.21 20.64
CA LYS A 324 -9.67 20.15 19.61
C LYS A 324 -9.10 20.49 18.23
N TYR A 325 -8.22 21.49 18.11
CA TYR A 325 -7.53 21.81 16.86
C TYR A 325 -6.69 20.65 16.34
N GLN A 326 -5.90 20.00 17.20
CA GLN A 326 -5.07 18.86 16.80
C GLN A 326 -5.91 17.65 16.38
N LEU A 327 -7.00 17.39 17.11
CA LEU A 327 -7.95 16.32 16.78
C LEU A 327 -8.63 16.59 15.43
N SER A 328 -9.12 17.82 15.20
CA SER A 328 -9.73 18.23 13.94
C SER A 328 -8.79 17.96 12.76
N HIS A 329 -7.54 18.41 12.86
CA HIS A 329 -6.53 18.18 11.83
C HIS A 329 -6.27 16.68 11.56
N LEU A 330 -6.24 15.83 12.61
CA LEU A 330 -6.05 14.38 12.45
C LEU A 330 -7.30 13.71 11.87
N TYR A 331 -8.50 14.21 12.19
CA TYR A 331 -9.75 13.72 11.65
C TYR A 331 -9.92 14.05 10.17
N GLU A 332 -9.55 15.26 9.74
CA GLU A 332 -9.55 15.71 8.35
C GLU A 332 -8.53 14.94 7.49
N GLY A 333 -7.38 14.61 8.08
CA GLY A 333 -6.30 13.89 7.38
C GLY A 333 -6.59 12.42 7.08
N GLU A 334 -7.74 11.88 7.52
CA GLU A 334 -8.14 10.47 7.33
C GLU A 334 -7.05 9.44 7.65
N TYR A 335 -6.20 9.72 8.63
CA TYR A 335 -5.12 8.80 9.01
C TYR A 335 -5.68 7.51 9.61
N THR A 336 -5.11 6.37 9.20
CA THR A 336 -5.42 5.08 9.83
C THR A 336 -4.66 4.93 11.13
N PRO A 337 -5.26 4.27 12.16
CA PRO A 337 -4.55 3.93 13.38
C PRO A 337 -3.30 3.09 13.12
N GLU A 338 -2.31 3.22 13.99
CA GLU A 338 -1.07 2.48 13.91
C GLU A 338 -1.26 0.98 14.10
N LYS A 339 -0.48 0.18 13.34
CA LYS A 339 -0.45 -1.29 13.48
C LYS A 339 0.17 -1.71 14.82
N CYS A 340 -0.16 -2.92 15.29
CA CYS A 340 0.39 -3.48 16.54
C CYS A 340 1.92 -3.42 16.61
N ASN A 341 2.63 -3.73 15.53
CA ASN A 341 4.10 -3.65 15.52
C ASN A 341 4.63 -2.21 15.72
N THR A 342 3.95 -1.21 15.18
CA THR A 342 4.31 0.20 15.39
C THR A 342 4.07 0.61 16.85
N LEU A 343 2.95 0.18 17.45
CA LEU A 343 2.65 0.43 18.86
C LEU A 343 3.66 -0.24 19.80
N LYS A 344 4.11 -1.45 19.49
CA LYS A 344 5.19 -2.13 20.22
C LYS A 344 6.49 -1.33 20.17
N LEU A 345 6.86 -0.81 18.99
CA LEU A 345 8.07 0.01 18.82
C LEU A 345 8.02 1.34 19.60
N HIS A 346 6.83 1.90 19.77
CA HIS A 346 6.62 3.15 20.52
C HIS A 346 6.31 2.92 22.01
N ALA A 347 6.46 1.70 22.50
CA ALA A 347 6.11 1.32 23.88
C ALA A 347 4.66 1.68 24.23
N ARG A 348 3.70 1.41 23.33
CA ARG A 348 2.26 1.65 23.50
C ARG A 348 1.42 0.38 23.39
N CYS A 349 2.06 -0.79 23.47
CA CYS A 349 1.38 -2.08 23.53
C CYS A 349 1.52 -2.67 24.94
N PRO A 350 0.51 -2.56 25.81
CA PRO A 350 0.58 -3.03 27.19
C PRO A 350 0.77 -4.54 27.28
N VAL A 351 0.23 -5.31 26.32
CA VAL A 351 0.44 -6.76 26.26
C VAL A 351 1.91 -7.11 25.99
N SER A 352 2.57 -6.40 25.08
CA SER A 352 4.00 -6.64 24.82
C SER A 352 4.92 -6.18 25.96
N GLN A 353 4.44 -5.30 26.81
CA GLN A 353 5.13 -4.84 28.03
C GLN A 353 4.86 -5.73 29.23
N GLY A 354 3.95 -6.71 29.11
CA GLY A 354 3.56 -7.59 30.21
C GLY A 354 2.69 -6.93 31.29
N THR A 355 2.17 -5.71 31.04
CA THR A 355 1.29 -5.00 31.99
C THR A 355 -0.16 -5.46 31.91
N VAL A 356 -0.58 -5.99 30.75
CA VAL A 356 -1.91 -6.54 30.51
C VAL A 356 -1.77 -7.89 29.82
N SER A 357 -2.56 -8.88 30.23
CA SER A 357 -2.68 -10.18 29.56
C SER A 357 -3.96 -10.20 28.72
N ASP A 358 -3.86 -10.50 27.43
CA ASP A 358 -5.00 -10.60 26.53
C ASP A 358 -4.77 -11.65 25.46
N SER A 359 -5.54 -12.74 25.54
CA SER A 359 -5.39 -13.91 24.64
C SER A 359 -5.70 -13.61 23.18
N LEU A 360 -6.47 -12.56 22.89
CA LEU A 360 -6.78 -12.17 21.52
C LEU A 360 -5.60 -11.44 20.88
N CYS A 361 -4.86 -10.65 21.68
CA CYS A 361 -3.66 -9.95 21.25
C CYS A 361 -2.47 -10.90 20.99
N ASP A 362 -2.47 -12.11 21.55
CA ASP A 362 -1.41 -13.11 21.39
C ASP A 362 -1.53 -13.90 20.08
N LEU A 363 -2.64 -13.78 19.38
CA LEU A 363 -2.87 -14.50 18.12
C LEU A 363 -2.04 -13.91 16.97
N GLU A 364 -1.41 -14.77 16.17
CA GLU A 364 -0.53 -14.36 15.05
C GLU A 364 -1.21 -13.41 14.05
N TRP A 365 -2.51 -13.62 13.79
CA TRP A 365 -3.27 -12.75 12.88
C TRP A 365 -3.64 -11.39 13.47
N MET A 366 -3.45 -11.18 14.79
CA MET A 366 -3.74 -9.92 15.47
C MET A 366 -2.63 -8.89 15.21
N THR A 367 -2.68 -8.29 14.05
CA THR A 367 -1.65 -7.35 13.56
C THR A 367 -2.08 -5.89 13.62
N HIS A 368 -3.34 -5.62 14.03
CA HIS A 368 -3.91 -4.28 13.99
C HIS A 368 -5.01 -4.09 15.05
N PRO A 369 -5.05 -2.97 15.80
CA PRO A 369 -6.07 -2.71 16.82
C PRO A 369 -7.51 -2.80 16.32
N LEU A 370 -7.82 -2.35 15.12
CA LEU A 370 -9.16 -2.46 14.55
C LEU A 370 -9.59 -3.92 14.27
N LYS A 371 -8.63 -4.84 14.07
CA LYS A 371 -8.96 -6.27 14.00
C LYS A 371 -9.43 -6.81 15.34
N TYR A 372 -8.86 -6.30 16.44
CA TYR A 372 -9.30 -6.63 17.79
C TYR A 372 -10.74 -6.21 18.01
N VAL A 373 -11.07 -4.95 17.73
CA VAL A 373 -12.45 -4.43 17.84
C VAL A 373 -13.43 -5.29 17.05
N ARG A 374 -13.11 -5.62 15.79
CA ARG A 374 -13.95 -6.48 14.95
C ARG A 374 -14.12 -7.89 15.53
N ALA A 375 -13.07 -8.44 16.13
CA ALA A 375 -13.14 -9.76 16.76
C ALA A 375 -14.04 -9.75 18.01
N GLN A 376 -13.94 -8.69 18.83
CA GLN A 376 -14.81 -8.52 20.00
C GLN A 376 -16.28 -8.32 19.60
N GLN A 377 -16.55 -7.51 18.59
CA GLN A 377 -17.91 -7.36 18.06
C GLN A 377 -18.52 -8.67 17.57
N ARG A 378 -17.71 -9.50 16.90
CA ARG A 378 -18.15 -10.84 16.47
C ARG A 378 -18.42 -11.79 17.64
N ARG A 379 -17.61 -11.71 18.70
CA ARG A 379 -17.84 -12.51 19.93
C ARG A 379 -19.15 -12.06 20.58
N ARG A 380 -19.34 -10.77 20.80
CA ARG A 380 -20.58 -10.23 21.37
C ARG A 380 -21.81 -10.59 20.54
N ALA A 381 -21.77 -10.51 19.22
CA ALA A 381 -22.87 -10.89 18.34
C ALA A 381 -23.22 -12.38 18.41
N ARG A 382 -22.28 -13.25 18.80
CA ARG A 382 -22.54 -14.70 19.02
C ARG A 382 -23.14 -14.95 20.41
N ASP A 383 -22.75 -14.14 21.40
CA ASP A 383 -23.17 -14.31 22.79
C ASP A 383 -24.52 -13.63 23.07
N THR A 384 -25.02 -12.78 22.15
CA THR A 384 -26.36 -12.18 22.23
C THR A 384 -27.34 -13.15 21.55
N PRO A 385 -28.32 -13.76 22.27
CA PRO A 385 -29.33 -14.59 21.65
C PRO A 385 -30.14 -13.78 20.63
N PRO A 386 -30.60 -14.37 19.52
CA PRO A 386 -31.45 -13.67 18.59
C PRO A 386 -32.73 -13.24 19.34
N GLU A 387 -32.96 -11.95 19.44
CA GLU A 387 -34.24 -11.39 19.88
C GLU A 387 -35.32 -11.99 18.97
N GLN A 388 -36.16 -12.83 19.56
CA GLN A 388 -37.35 -13.35 18.90
C GLN A 388 -38.18 -12.13 18.54
N SER A 389 -38.28 -11.89 17.26
CA SER A 389 -39.26 -10.95 16.69
C SER A 389 -40.66 -11.49 16.93
N LEU A 390 -41.20 -11.21 18.11
CA LEU A 390 -42.62 -11.30 18.43
C LEU A 390 -43.32 -10.09 17.80
N VAL A 391 -43.60 -10.18 16.52
CA VAL A 391 -44.69 -9.43 15.90
C VAL A 391 -45.59 -10.48 15.25
N GLY A 392 -46.50 -10.99 16.07
CA GLY A 392 -47.68 -11.67 15.60
C GLY A 392 -48.63 -10.69 14.92
N PRO A 393 -49.40 -11.08 13.90
CA PRO A 393 -50.36 -10.21 13.26
C PRO A 393 -51.49 -9.88 14.26
N GLN A 394 -51.70 -8.61 14.55
CA GLN A 394 -52.88 -8.15 15.25
C GLN A 394 -54.10 -8.36 14.37
N THR A 395 -54.90 -9.39 14.70
CA THR A 395 -56.30 -9.52 14.26
C THR A 395 -57.11 -8.43 14.96
N THR A 396 -57.54 -7.47 14.21
CA THR A 396 -58.64 -6.55 14.62
C THR A 396 -59.93 -7.31 14.55
N GLU A 397 -60.44 -7.78 15.70
CA GLU A 397 -61.83 -8.09 15.89
C GLU A 397 -62.65 -6.78 15.81
N ASN A 398 -63.58 -6.77 14.89
CA ASN A 398 -64.71 -5.84 14.95
C ASN A 398 -66.01 -6.66 14.92
N SER A 399 -66.62 -6.71 16.10
CA SER A 399 -67.96 -7.21 16.35
C SER A 399 -69.01 -6.34 15.71
N GLN A 400 -70.04 -6.87 15.11
CA GLN A 400 -71.46 -6.62 15.35
C GLN A 400 -72.26 -6.99 14.12
N THR A 401 -73.03 -7.98 14.30
CA THR A 401 -74.47 -8.17 14.52
C THR A 401 -75.31 -8.34 13.27
N ASN A 402 -76.04 -9.46 13.33
CA ASN A 402 -77.44 -9.73 12.94
C ASN A 402 -77.84 -9.89 11.47
N GLY A 403 -78.40 -11.06 11.23
CA GLY A 403 -79.66 -11.09 10.51
C GLY A 403 -79.82 -12.20 9.45
N ALA A 404 -80.30 -13.34 9.90
CA ALA A 404 -81.39 -14.12 9.34
C ALA A 404 -81.47 -14.50 7.83
N LYS A 405 -81.55 -15.83 7.61
CA LYS A 405 -82.52 -16.55 6.76
C LYS A 405 -82.36 -16.58 5.26
N GLY A 406 -82.50 -17.80 4.78
CA GLY A 406 -83.11 -18.23 3.54
C GLY A 406 -82.14 -19.03 2.68
N GLU A 407 -82.21 -20.35 2.75
CA GLU A 407 -82.89 -21.30 1.90
C GLU A 407 -82.55 -21.25 0.42
N GLU A 408 -82.09 -22.37 0.00
CA GLU A 408 -82.49 -23.12 -1.23
C GLU A 408 -81.74 -22.82 -2.52
N GLU A 409 -81.17 -23.85 -2.92
CA GLU A 409 -81.38 -24.73 -4.13
C GLU A 409 -80.59 -24.33 -5.41
N ASP A 410 -79.94 -25.33 -5.78
CA ASP A 410 -79.90 -26.08 -7.05
C ASP A 410 -79.22 -25.47 -8.31
N ASN A 411 -78.39 -26.38 -8.78
CA ASN A 411 -78.28 -26.88 -10.16
C ASN A 411 -77.51 -26.14 -11.26
N ASP A 412 -76.59 -26.98 -11.72
CA ASP A 412 -76.28 -27.26 -13.14
C ASP A 412 -75.82 -26.16 -14.11
N SER A 413 -74.67 -26.34 -14.53
CA SER A 413 -74.17 -26.68 -15.88
C SER A 413 -72.69 -26.31 -16.01
#